data_f38df23e32952184925c433189bbe4f5
#
_entry.id   f38df23e32952184925c433189bbe4f5
#
_cell.length_a   1.000
_cell.length_b   1.000
_cell.length_c   1.000
_cell.angle_alpha   90.00
_cell.angle_beta   90.00
_cell.angle_gamma   90.00
#
_symmetry.space_group_name_H-M   'P 1'
#
loop_
_entity.id
_entity.type
_entity.pdbx_description
1 polymer ?
#
loop_
_entity_poly.entity_id
_entity_poly.type
_entity_poly.pdbx_seq_one_letter_code
_entity_poly.pdbx_strand_id
1 'polypeptide(L)'
;PLWLAGIIVPFFSARLARFRFLSIGFVVTAVFILITHGKMYYLAGAYPTMFALGAAACTTLPRLLVAFWAVLAAANGALSLPLVLPVLAPDRLQQMIDRMSPRPQPIEAAGIGAPLMQMLSDEFGWRELARDVETAYAALPPADRARAAIFASNYGEAAAIDVYGTGLPPALSGNNQYYLWGPRGNDGAVVLAINVDPAKWATICDSAQVVAHFGTSPYAMPYERNRPIVLCRGMHPPLPQLWPAFKHYGIENLGSGTR
;
A
#
# COMPACT_ATOMS: atom_id res chain seq x y z
N PRO A 1 9.67 18.07 -18.70
CA PRO A 1 9.44 18.71 -20.01
C PRO A 1 9.14 17.71 -21.12
N LEU A 2 9.86 16.54 -21.19
CA LEU A 2 9.75 15.60 -22.31
C LEU A 2 8.34 15.01 -22.47
N TRP A 3 7.70 14.58 -21.39
CA TRP A 3 6.34 14.05 -21.41
C TRP A 3 5.30 15.13 -21.80
N LEU A 4 5.52 16.39 -21.40
CA LEU A 4 4.68 17.51 -21.82
C LEU A 4 4.77 17.74 -23.34
N ALA A 5 5.98 17.64 -23.92
CA ALA A 5 6.15 17.66 -25.36
C ALA A 5 5.39 16.51 -26.03
N GLY A 6 5.37 15.32 -25.42
CA GLY A 6 4.60 14.18 -25.88
C GLY A 6 3.07 14.40 -25.89
N ILE A 7 2.57 15.21 -24.95
CA ILE A 7 1.16 15.60 -24.94
C ILE A 7 0.85 16.66 -26.00
N ILE A 8 1.70 17.68 -26.14
CA ILE A 8 1.39 18.92 -26.89
C ILE A 8 1.75 18.78 -28.36
N VAL A 9 2.97 18.30 -28.71
CA VAL A 9 3.50 18.34 -30.07
C VAL A 9 2.66 17.54 -31.09
N PRO A 10 1.98 16.42 -30.76
CA PRO A 10 1.10 15.73 -31.70
C PRO A 10 0.00 16.60 -32.30
N PHE A 11 -0.43 17.66 -31.63
CA PHE A 11 -1.46 18.56 -32.14
C PHE A 11 -0.93 19.55 -33.16
N PHE A 12 0.37 19.85 -33.16
CA PHE A 12 1.00 20.85 -34.02
C PHE A 12 1.92 20.23 -35.09
N SER A 13 2.24 18.95 -35.01
CA SER A 13 3.12 18.24 -35.95
C SER A 13 2.33 17.30 -36.85
N ALA A 14 2.35 17.54 -38.18
CA ALA A 14 1.71 16.64 -39.14
C ALA A 14 2.25 15.19 -39.03
N ARG A 15 3.55 15.03 -38.73
CA ARG A 15 4.21 13.73 -38.55
C ARG A 15 3.65 12.93 -37.36
N LEU A 16 3.30 13.62 -36.27
CA LEU A 16 2.82 13.02 -35.03
C LEU A 16 1.29 13.07 -34.89
N ALA A 17 0.60 13.71 -35.86
CA ALA A 17 -0.86 13.89 -35.81
C ALA A 17 -1.66 12.59 -35.62
N ARG A 18 -1.17 11.49 -36.19
CA ARG A 18 -1.79 10.15 -36.03
C ARG A 18 -1.79 9.63 -34.60
N PHE A 19 -0.97 10.20 -33.71
CA PHE A 19 -0.85 9.79 -32.32
C PHE A 19 -1.59 10.71 -31.33
N ARG A 20 -2.38 11.69 -31.80
CA ARG A 20 -3.16 12.62 -30.98
C ARG A 20 -4.08 11.89 -30.00
N PHE A 21 -4.60 10.74 -30.39
CA PHE A 21 -5.48 9.94 -29.54
C PHE A 21 -4.77 9.47 -28.24
N LEU A 22 -3.46 9.22 -28.25
CA LEU A 22 -2.69 8.87 -27.06
C LEU A 22 -2.59 10.06 -26.10
N SER A 23 -2.33 11.26 -26.64
CA SER A 23 -2.30 12.50 -25.85
C SER A 23 -3.65 12.83 -25.25
N ILE A 24 -4.73 12.66 -26.03
CA ILE A 24 -6.11 12.85 -25.56
C ILE A 24 -6.43 11.84 -24.46
N GLY A 25 -6.12 10.55 -24.68
CA GLY A 25 -6.35 9.51 -23.69
C GLY A 25 -5.61 9.78 -22.37
N PHE A 26 -4.33 10.23 -22.43
CA PHE A 26 -3.60 10.63 -21.26
C PHE A 26 -4.29 11.77 -20.49
N VAL A 27 -4.67 12.84 -21.20
CA VAL A 27 -5.33 14.01 -20.58
C VAL A 27 -6.69 13.63 -19.98
N VAL A 28 -7.51 12.86 -20.71
CA VAL A 28 -8.82 12.39 -20.22
C VAL A 28 -8.66 11.55 -18.96
N THR A 29 -7.69 10.61 -18.94
CA THR A 29 -7.42 9.79 -17.77
C THR A 29 -6.92 10.64 -16.60
N ALA A 30 -6.02 11.60 -16.84
CA ALA A 30 -5.54 12.50 -15.81
C ALA A 30 -6.67 13.34 -15.20
N VAL A 31 -7.53 13.92 -16.03
CA VAL A 31 -8.70 14.69 -15.59
C VAL A 31 -9.68 13.82 -14.81
N PHE A 32 -9.94 12.59 -15.28
CA PHE A 32 -10.80 11.64 -14.57
C PHE A 32 -10.26 11.32 -13.17
N ILE A 33 -8.94 11.02 -13.06
CA ILE A 33 -8.29 10.75 -11.77
C ILE A 33 -8.38 11.97 -10.84
N LEU A 34 -8.19 13.18 -11.36
CA LEU A 34 -8.31 14.42 -10.56
C LEU A 34 -9.74 14.64 -10.06
N ILE A 35 -10.75 14.47 -10.91
CA ILE A 35 -12.17 14.67 -10.55
C ILE A 35 -12.63 13.62 -9.53
N THR A 36 -12.16 12.37 -9.67
CA THR A 36 -12.51 11.27 -8.76
C THR A 36 -11.66 11.23 -7.49
N HIS A 37 -10.78 12.22 -7.27
CA HIS A 37 -9.79 12.22 -6.20
C HIS A 37 -8.95 10.93 -6.15
N GLY A 38 -8.71 10.34 -7.34
CA GLY A 38 -7.89 9.14 -7.49
C GLY A 38 -6.40 9.42 -7.30
N LYS A 39 -5.63 8.35 -7.12
CA LYS A 39 -4.18 8.45 -6.86
C LYS A 39 -3.42 8.71 -8.17
N MET A 40 -2.67 9.81 -8.23
CA MET A 40 -1.97 10.26 -9.44
C MET A 40 -0.95 9.25 -9.99
N TYR A 41 -0.44 8.35 -9.16
CA TYR A 41 0.49 7.31 -9.63
C TYR A 41 -0.18 6.27 -10.56
N TYR A 42 -1.51 6.21 -10.64
CA TYR A 42 -2.20 5.38 -11.65
C TYR A 42 -1.89 5.81 -13.08
N LEU A 43 -1.41 7.03 -13.29
CA LEU A 43 -0.89 7.50 -14.59
C LEU A 43 0.49 6.93 -14.93
N ALA A 44 1.19 6.30 -14.00
CA ALA A 44 2.58 5.86 -14.21
C ALA A 44 2.75 5.01 -15.47
N GLY A 45 1.80 4.09 -15.75
CA GLY A 45 1.82 3.26 -16.95
C GLY A 45 1.67 4.00 -18.28
N ALA A 46 1.16 5.23 -18.28
CA ALA A 46 0.98 6.04 -19.48
C ALA A 46 2.20 6.94 -19.80
N TYR A 47 3.05 7.24 -18.81
CA TYR A 47 4.23 8.10 -19.01
C TYR A 47 5.23 7.58 -20.06
N PRO A 48 5.56 6.27 -20.16
CA PRO A 48 6.47 5.77 -21.19
C PRO A 48 6.01 6.17 -22.61
N THR A 49 4.71 6.12 -22.87
CA THR A 49 4.15 6.55 -24.18
C THR A 49 4.35 8.06 -24.41
N MET A 50 4.11 8.87 -23.38
CA MET A 50 4.32 10.33 -23.47
C MET A 50 5.80 10.68 -23.64
N PHE A 51 6.70 9.98 -22.96
CA PHE A 51 8.14 10.13 -23.15
C PHE A 51 8.58 9.75 -24.57
N ALA A 52 8.06 8.65 -25.13
CA ALA A 52 8.36 8.23 -26.50
C ALA A 52 7.91 9.27 -27.53
N LEU A 53 6.69 9.80 -27.39
CA LEU A 53 6.18 10.87 -28.25
C LEU A 53 6.98 12.17 -28.11
N GLY A 54 7.37 12.52 -26.90
CA GLY A 54 8.23 13.68 -26.64
C GLY A 54 9.62 13.51 -27.23
N ALA A 55 10.22 12.33 -27.13
CA ALA A 55 11.49 12.03 -27.77
C ALA A 55 11.39 12.11 -29.30
N ALA A 56 10.31 11.58 -29.90
CA ALA A 56 10.04 11.73 -31.32
C ALA A 56 9.86 13.20 -31.75
N ALA A 57 9.30 14.04 -30.91
CA ALA A 57 9.21 15.47 -31.16
C ALA A 57 10.58 16.18 -31.14
N CYS A 58 11.53 15.70 -30.32
CA CYS A 58 12.87 16.29 -30.19
C CYS A 58 13.79 16.01 -31.39
N THR A 59 13.40 15.13 -32.33
CA THR A 59 14.27 14.79 -33.49
C THR A 59 14.57 15.97 -34.45
N THR A 60 13.81 17.08 -34.34
CA THR A 60 14.01 18.29 -35.10
C THR A 60 14.92 19.30 -34.38
N LEU A 61 15.28 19.03 -33.12
CA LEU A 61 16.13 19.90 -32.33
C LEU A 61 17.64 19.69 -32.66
N PRO A 62 18.48 20.69 -32.42
CA PRO A 62 19.93 20.53 -32.51
C PRO A 62 20.43 19.38 -31.65
N ARG A 63 21.36 18.58 -32.19
CA ARG A 63 21.90 17.38 -31.50
C ARG A 63 22.48 17.68 -30.12
N LEU A 64 23.13 18.83 -29.94
CA LEU A 64 23.69 19.27 -28.66
C LEU A 64 22.59 19.48 -27.61
N LEU A 65 21.45 20.06 -28.00
CA LEU A 65 20.31 20.27 -27.09
C LEU A 65 19.68 18.94 -26.71
N VAL A 66 19.51 18.01 -27.65
CA VAL A 66 19.02 16.66 -27.37
C VAL A 66 19.96 15.93 -26.42
N ALA A 67 21.29 15.99 -26.66
CA ALA A 67 22.29 15.39 -25.78
C ALA A 67 22.25 15.98 -24.37
N PHE A 68 22.15 17.32 -24.25
CA PHE A 68 22.01 18.00 -22.95
C PHE A 68 20.80 17.47 -22.15
N TRP A 69 19.62 17.40 -22.77
CA TRP A 69 18.42 16.91 -22.12
C TRP A 69 18.50 15.41 -21.78
N ALA A 70 19.15 14.60 -22.63
CA ALA A 70 19.37 13.19 -22.36
C ALA A 70 20.29 12.99 -21.15
N VAL A 71 21.40 13.74 -21.06
CA VAL A 71 22.31 13.70 -19.90
C VAL A 71 21.59 14.17 -18.64
N LEU A 72 20.81 15.24 -18.72
CA LEU A 72 20.06 15.74 -17.57
C LEU A 72 19.01 14.72 -17.09
N ALA A 73 18.30 14.06 -18.00
CA ALA A 73 17.35 13.01 -17.68
C ALA A 73 18.03 11.79 -17.03
N ALA A 74 19.18 11.36 -17.59
CA ALA A 74 19.96 10.26 -17.03
C ALA A 74 20.50 10.59 -15.63
N ALA A 75 21.03 11.80 -15.44
CA ALA A 75 21.51 12.27 -14.13
C ALA A 75 20.37 12.32 -13.10
N ASN A 76 19.20 12.86 -13.47
CA ASN A 76 18.03 12.88 -12.60
C ASN A 76 17.59 11.46 -12.25
N GLY A 77 17.52 10.56 -13.23
CA GLY A 77 17.18 9.14 -12.98
C GLY A 77 18.17 8.48 -12.03
N ALA A 78 19.46 8.67 -12.22
CA ALA A 78 20.50 8.10 -11.36
C ALA A 78 20.41 8.63 -9.91
N LEU A 79 20.15 9.93 -9.73
CA LEU A 79 19.98 10.55 -8.41
C LEU A 79 18.71 10.10 -7.71
N SER A 80 17.62 9.84 -8.47
CA SER A 80 16.34 9.39 -7.92
C SER A 80 16.30 7.88 -7.67
N LEU A 81 17.20 7.11 -8.28
CA LEU A 81 17.18 5.64 -8.24
C LEU A 81 17.11 5.07 -6.82
N PRO A 82 17.94 5.53 -5.85
CA PRO A 82 17.91 5.02 -4.49
C PRO A 82 16.62 5.32 -3.72
N LEU A 83 15.85 6.33 -4.15
CA LEU A 83 14.57 6.70 -3.52
C LEU A 83 13.39 5.86 -4.03
N VAL A 84 13.56 5.19 -5.17
CA VAL A 84 12.47 4.47 -5.85
C VAL A 84 12.72 2.96 -5.87
N LEU A 85 13.99 2.54 -5.91
CA LEU A 85 14.39 1.14 -5.98
C LEU A 85 15.22 0.75 -4.74
N PRO A 86 15.10 -0.49 -4.24
CA PRO A 86 15.83 -0.97 -3.07
C PRO A 86 17.31 -1.29 -3.41
N VAL A 87 18.04 -0.30 -3.95
CA VAL A 87 19.46 -0.44 -4.33
C VAL A 87 20.42 -0.13 -3.18
N LEU A 88 19.94 0.48 -2.11
CA LEU A 88 20.69 0.75 -0.90
C LEU A 88 20.15 -0.08 0.26
N ALA A 89 21.04 -0.45 1.18
CA ALA A 89 20.60 -1.00 2.46
C ALA A 89 19.71 0.01 3.20
N PRO A 90 18.67 -0.43 3.92
CA PRO A 90 17.68 0.45 4.56
C PRO A 90 18.29 1.54 5.43
N ASP A 91 19.32 1.20 6.24
CA ASP A 91 20.03 2.16 7.11
C ASP A 91 20.69 3.29 6.32
N ARG A 92 21.34 2.94 5.19
CA ARG A 92 22.02 3.93 4.33
C ARG A 92 21.01 4.80 3.59
N LEU A 93 19.91 4.22 3.16
CA LEU A 93 18.84 4.97 2.53
C LEU A 93 18.20 5.94 3.53
N GLN A 94 17.92 5.52 4.75
CA GLN A 94 17.40 6.38 5.80
C GLN A 94 18.36 7.54 6.10
N GLN A 95 19.66 7.27 6.28
CA GLN A 95 20.67 8.30 6.48
C GLN A 95 20.74 9.30 5.30
N MET A 96 20.56 8.82 4.08
CA MET A 96 20.50 9.67 2.89
C MET A 96 19.26 10.58 2.93
N ILE A 97 18.08 10.01 3.21
CA ILE A 97 16.82 10.76 3.31
C ILE A 97 16.90 11.82 4.42
N ASP A 98 17.46 11.47 5.58
CA ASP A 98 17.56 12.36 6.74
C ASP A 98 18.50 13.56 6.48
N ARG A 99 19.44 13.43 5.51
CA ARG A 99 20.33 14.53 5.07
C ARG A 99 19.70 15.40 3.97
N MET A 100 18.59 14.98 3.37
CA MET A 100 17.92 15.74 2.32
C MET A 100 17.15 16.94 2.90
N SER A 101 17.29 18.10 2.26
CA SER A 101 16.53 19.30 2.61
C SER A 101 16.01 19.96 1.31
N PRO A 102 14.69 20.04 1.12
CA PRO A 102 13.64 19.49 1.99
C PRO A 102 13.63 17.96 1.98
N ARG A 103 13.17 17.37 3.09
CA ARG A 103 12.94 15.91 3.15
C ARG A 103 11.84 15.52 2.16
N PRO A 104 12.00 14.41 1.42
CA PRO A 104 10.94 13.90 0.56
C PRO A 104 9.65 13.69 1.34
N GLN A 105 8.53 14.17 0.80
CA GLN A 105 7.23 14.02 1.42
C GLN A 105 6.60 12.66 1.04
N PRO A 106 5.81 12.03 1.92
CA PRO A 106 5.09 10.82 1.57
C PRO A 106 4.04 11.11 0.49
N ILE A 107 3.75 10.09 -0.31
CA ILE A 107 2.73 10.18 -1.36
C ILE A 107 1.32 10.25 -0.76
N GLU A 108 1.13 9.60 0.39
CA GLU A 108 -0.15 9.50 1.10
C GLU A 108 0.02 9.85 2.57
N ALA A 109 -1.07 10.28 3.21
CA ALA A 109 -1.08 10.60 4.64
C ALA A 109 -0.66 9.42 5.52
N ALA A 110 -0.97 8.18 5.11
CA ALA A 110 -0.54 6.96 5.78
C ALA A 110 0.99 6.81 5.86
N GLY A 111 1.73 7.43 4.93
CA GLY A 111 3.20 7.43 4.91
C GLY A 111 3.85 8.45 5.85
N ILE A 112 3.08 9.30 6.51
CA ILE A 112 3.63 10.29 7.44
C ILE A 112 4.35 9.58 8.59
N GLY A 113 5.63 9.93 8.82
CA GLY A 113 6.47 9.30 9.83
C GLY A 113 7.12 7.98 9.40
N ALA A 114 6.97 7.56 8.14
CA ALA A 114 7.73 6.45 7.59
C ALA A 114 9.23 6.81 7.55
N PRO A 115 10.13 5.89 7.92
CA PRO A 115 11.57 6.15 7.94
C PRO A 115 12.16 6.22 6.53
N LEU A 116 11.60 5.49 5.59
CA LEU A 116 11.99 5.44 4.19
C LEU A 116 10.90 6.07 3.30
N MET A 117 11.12 6.08 1.99
CA MET A 117 10.03 6.37 1.05
C MET A 117 8.90 5.36 1.24
N GLN A 118 7.64 5.81 1.19
CA GLN A 118 6.47 5.00 1.49
C GLN A 118 6.49 3.63 0.80
N MET A 119 6.72 3.58 -0.53
CA MET A 119 6.76 2.33 -1.28
C MET A 119 7.82 1.34 -0.77
N LEU A 120 8.94 1.85 -0.23
CA LEU A 120 10.01 0.99 0.32
C LEU A 120 9.71 0.59 1.76
N SER A 121 9.08 1.45 2.55
CA SER A 121 8.62 1.10 3.90
C SER A 121 7.51 0.03 3.87
N ASP A 122 6.64 0.06 2.85
CA ASP A 122 5.58 -0.95 2.64
C ASP A 122 6.13 -2.36 2.32
N GLU A 123 7.42 -2.52 2.05
CA GLU A 123 8.04 -3.84 1.82
C GLU A 123 8.41 -4.56 3.12
N PHE A 124 8.42 -3.86 4.27
CA PHE A 124 8.94 -4.40 5.53
C PHE A 124 7.81 -4.85 6.47
N GLY A 125 8.12 -5.88 7.26
CA GLY A 125 7.30 -6.33 8.39
C GLY A 125 6.37 -7.50 8.08
N TRP A 126 6.12 -7.86 6.83
CA TRP A 126 5.11 -8.85 6.44
C TRP A 126 5.42 -10.28 6.90
N ARG A 127 6.69 -10.71 6.81
CA ARG A 127 7.11 -12.04 7.29
C ARG A 127 7.12 -12.13 8.81
N GLU A 128 7.51 -11.06 9.46
CA GLU A 128 7.49 -10.92 10.91
C GLU A 128 6.04 -10.99 11.41
N LEU A 129 5.13 -10.23 10.79
CA LEU A 129 3.69 -10.29 11.09
C LEU A 129 3.16 -11.74 11.03
N ALA A 130 3.44 -12.46 9.94
CA ALA A 130 2.98 -13.83 9.79
C ALA A 130 3.50 -14.75 10.91
N ARG A 131 4.79 -14.64 11.28
CA ARG A 131 5.40 -15.40 12.37
C ARG A 131 4.81 -15.06 13.75
N ASP A 132 4.55 -13.77 14.00
CA ASP A 132 3.94 -13.32 15.25
C ASP A 132 2.51 -13.88 15.39
N VAL A 133 1.75 -13.90 14.27
CA VAL A 133 0.42 -14.51 14.20
C VAL A 133 0.47 -16.03 14.36
N GLU A 134 1.43 -16.73 13.73
CA GLU A 134 1.66 -18.17 13.92
C GLU A 134 1.91 -18.49 15.40
N THR A 135 2.76 -17.70 16.05
CA THR A 135 3.10 -17.86 17.45
C THR A 135 1.87 -17.67 18.34
N ALA A 136 1.10 -16.61 18.11
CA ALA A 136 -0.13 -16.35 18.85
C ALA A 136 -1.20 -17.45 18.62
N TYR A 137 -1.34 -17.92 17.38
CA TYR A 137 -2.28 -18.99 17.03
C TYR A 137 -1.88 -20.33 17.65
N ALA A 138 -0.60 -20.69 17.62
CA ALA A 138 -0.07 -21.91 18.22
C ALA A 138 -0.23 -21.94 19.77
N ALA A 139 -0.17 -20.77 20.40
CA ALA A 139 -0.38 -20.62 21.84
C ALA A 139 -1.84 -20.78 22.30
N LEU A 140 -2.81 -20.79 21.37
CA LEU A 140 -4.20 -21.01 21.71
C LEU A 140 -4.44 -22.43 22.26
N PRO A 141 -5.34 -22.59 23.25
CA PRO A 141 -5.85 -23.89 23.63
C PRO A 141 -6.37 -24.69 22.42
N PRO A 142 -6.19 -26.02 22.38
CA PRO A 142 -6.63 -26.83 21.23
C PRO A 142 -8.08 -26.63 20.82
N ALA A 143 -8.98 -26.47 21.79
CA ALA A 143 -10.39 -26.22 21.54
C ALA A 143 -10.67 -24.88 20.87
N ASP A 144 -9.95 -23.82 21.29
CA ASP A 144 -10.04 -22.50 20.67
C ASP A 144 -9.43 -22.53 19.27
N ARG A 145 -8.24 -23.13 19.13
CA ARG A 145 -7.50 -23.21 17.87
C ARG A 145 -8.31 -23.90 16.77
N ALA A 146 -9.06 -24.96 17.11
CA ALA A 146 -9.91 -25.68 16.17
C ALA A 146 -11.06 -24.83 15.58
N ARG A 147 -11.39 -23.72 16.21
CA ARG A 147 -12.49 -22.80 15.82
C ARG A 147 -12.02 -21.39 15.50
N ALA A 148 -10.70 -21.12 15.63
CA ALA A 148 -10.18 -19.79 15.52
C ALA A 148 -10.18 -19.31 14.05
N ALA A 149 -10.76 -18.14 13.82
CA ALA A 149 -10.57 -17.35 12.63
C ALA A 149 -9.43 -16.34 12.85
N ILE A 150 -8.76 -15.93 11.79
CA ILE A 150 -7.80 -14.83 11.80
C ILE A 150 -8.42 -13.67 11.03
N PHE A 151 -8.62 -12.53 11.70
CA PHE A 151 -9.17 -11.32 11.10
C PHE A 151 -8.10 -10.23 11.09
N ALA A 152 -7.73 -9.77 9.90
CA ALA A 152 -6.77 -8.68 9.72
C ALA A 152 -7.50 -7.37 9.40
N SER A 153 -6.97 -6.27 9.89
CA SER A 153 -7.61 -4.96 9.73
C SER A 153 -7.57 -4.48 8.28
N ASN A 154 -6.58 -4.92 7.50
CA ASN A 154 -6.46 -4.56 6.09
C ASN A 154 -6.08 -5.76 5.21
N TYR A 155 -6.22 -5.58 3.89
CA TYR A 155 -5.93 -6.62 2.90
C TYR A 155 -4.44 -6.98 2.82
N GLY A 156 -3.52 -6.04 3.13
CA GLY A 156 -2.07 -6.30 3.12
C GLY A 156 -1.67 -7.28 4.23
N GLU A 157 -2.16 -7.04 5.46
CA GLU A 157 -1.98 -7.94 6.59
C GLU A 157 -2.59 -9.32 6.31
N ALA A 158 -3.83 -9.36 5.80
CA ALA A 158 -4.49 -10.61 5.45
C ALA A 158 -3.69 -11.39 4.40
N ALA A 159 -3.22 -10.72 3.35
CA ALA A 159 -2.40 -11.32 2.31
C ALA A 159 -1.05 -11.81 2.83
N ALA A 160 -0.40 -11.07 3.74
CA ALA A 160 0.84 -11.51 4.37
C ALA A 160 0.67 -12.81 5.16
N ILE A 161 -0.45 -12.93 5.89
CA ILE A 161 -0.81 -14.15 6.63
C ILE A 161 -1.07 -15.32 5.67
N ASP A 162 -1.83 -15.09 4.59
CA ASP A 162 -2.14 -16.13 3.60
C ASP A 162 -0.90 -16.59 2.80
N VAL A 163 0.07 -15.68 2.54
CA VAL A 163 1.25 -15.97 1.70
C VAL A 163 2.43 -16.52 2.52
N TYR A 164 2.66 -15.98 3.70
CA TYR A 164 3.84 -16.31 4.51
C TYR A 164 3.54 -17.19 5.70
N GLY A 165 2.27 -17.25 6.15
CA GLY A 165 1.87 -18.06 7.29
C GLY A 165 1.83 -19.54 6.98
N THR A 166 2.26 -20.35 7.96
CA THR A 166 2.26 -21.81 7.86
C THR A 166 1.31 -22.40 8.89
N GLY A 167 0.42 -23.27 8.44
CA GLY A 167 -0.53 -23.94 9.34
C GLY A 167 -1.61 -23.02 9.94
N LEU A 168 -1.82 -21.88 9.36
CA LEU A 168 -2.87 -20.93 9.71
C LEU A 168 -4.13 -21.14 8.86
N PRO A 169 -5.33 -20.88 9.41
CA PRO A 169 -6.54 -20.81 8.59
C PRO A 169 -6.48 -19.59 7.66
N PRO A 170 -7.22 -19.61 6.52
CA PRO A 170 -7.28 -18.46 5.61
C PRO A 170 -7.71 -17.19 6.35
N ALA A 171 -6.96 -16.11 6.12
CA ALA A 171 -7.22 -14.82 6.75
C ALA A 171 -8.52 -14.19 6.25
N LEU A 172 -9.17 -13.46 7.13
CA LEU A 172 -10.36 -12.65 6.87
C LEU A 172 -9.99 -11.17 6.94
N SER A 173 -10.64 -10.33 6.13
CA SER A 173 -10.59 -8.89 6.29
C SER A 173 -11.84 -8.23 5.70
N GLY A 174 -12.29 -7.16 6.33
CA GLY A 174 -13.35 -6.31 5.79
C GLY A 174 -12.89 -5.41 4.63
N ASN A 175 -11.62 -5.48 4.25
CA ASN A 175 -11.00 -4.56 3.32
C ASN A 175 -10.96 -5.10 1.90
N ASN A 176 -11.39 -4.26 0.94
CA ASN A 176 -11.29 -4.51 -0.50
C ASN A 176 -11.81 -5.91 -0.92
N GLN A 177 -11.02 -6.67 -1.67
CA GLN A 177 -11.38 -7.99 -2.19
C GLN A 177 -11.65 -9.02 -1.09
N TYR A 178 -10.96 -8.95 0.04
CA TYR A 178 -11.18 -9.85 1.17
C TYR A 178 -12.61 -9.75 1.72
N TYR A 179 -13.19 -8.54 1.73
CA TYR A 179 -14.59 -8.36 2.11
C TYR A 179 -15.53 -9.18 1.23
N LEU A 180 -15.29 -9.22 -0.09
CA LEU A 180 -16.14 -9.95 -1.05
C LEU A 180 -16.05 -11.47 -0.88
N TRP A 181 -14.96 -11.99 -0.32
CA TRP A 181 -14.83 -13.41 0.00
C TRP A 181 -15.60 -13.81 1.26
N GLY A 182 -16.08 -12.84 2.02
CA GLY A 182 -16.95 -13.07 3.18
C GLY A 182 -16.23 -13.66 4.39
N PRO A 183 -16.97 -14.04 5.43
CA PRO A 183 -16.44 -14.63 6.66
C PRO A 183 -16.02 -16.10 6.50
N ARG A 184 -16.07 -16.67 5.31
CA ARG A 184 -15.60 -18.03 4.96
C ARG A 184 -16.12 -19.12 5.90
N GLY A 185 -17.38 -19.01 6.32
CA GLY A 185 -18.03 -19.97 7.22
C GLY A 185 -17.69 -19.82 8.70
N ASN A 186 -16.91 -18.82 9.09
CA ASN A 186 -16.59 -18.55 10.49
C ASN A 186 -17.76 -17.84 11.19
N ASP A 187 -18.09 -18.29 12.41
CA ASP A 187 -19.14 -17.72 13.25
C ASP A 187 -18.68 -16.61 14.18
N GLY A 188 -17.37 -16.49 14.38
CA GLY A 188 -16.77 -15.53 15.31
C GLY A 188 -16.66 -16.05 16.75
N ALA A 189 -16.80 -17.35 16.96
CA ALA A 189 -16.67 -17.94 18.31
C ALA A 189 -15.30 -17.71 18.92
N VAL A 190 -14.24 -17.81 18.12
CA VAL A 190 -12.86 -17.43 18.48
C VAL A 190 -12.25 -16.68 17.31
N VAL A 191 -11.69 -15.49 17.55
CA VAL A 191 -11.05 -14.69 16.52
C VAL A 191 -9.72 -14.12 17.04
N LEU A 192 -8.64 -14.37 16.32
CA LEU A 192 -7.41 -13.59 16.44
C LEU A 192 -7.54 -12.36 15.52
N ALA A 193 -7.70 -11.20 16.11
CA ALA A 193 -7.88 -9.95 15.38
C ALA A 193 -6.57 -9.15 15.38
N ILE A 194 -6.09 -8.83 14.18
CA ILE A 194 -4.79 -8.23 13.92
C ILE A 194 -4.95 -6.74 13.64
N ASN A 195 -4.17 -5.90 14.34
CA ASN A 195 -4.16 -4.44 14.15
C ASN A 195 -5.55 -3.80 14.33
N VAL A 196 -6.28 -4.21 15.33
CA VAL A 196 -7.60 -3.68 15.67
C VAL A 196 -7.55 -2.89 16.97
N ASP A 197 -8.53 -2.03 17.20
CA ASP A 197 -8.70 -1.33 18.47
C ASP A 197 -9.25 -2.31 19.53
N PRO A 198 -8.47 -2.67 20.57
CA PRO A 198 -8.93 -3.62 21.60
C PRO A 198 -10.18 -3.15 22.34
N ALA A 199 -10.34 -1.83 22.55
CA ALA A 199 -11.49 -1.27 23.24
C ALA A 199 -12.78 -1.44 22.43
N LYS A 200 -12.71 -1.22 21.12
CA LYS A 200 -13.85 -1.45 20.21
C LYS A 200 -14.20 -2.95 20.14
N TRP A 201 -13.20 -3.82 20.06
CA TRP A 201 -13.45 -5.26 20.03
C TRP A 201 -14.03 -5.80 21.34
N ALA A 202 -13.68 -5.20 22.48
CA ALA A 202 -14.29 -5.55 23.76
C ALA A 202 -15.79 -5.25 23.84
N THR A 203 -16.34 -4.43 22.95
CA THR A 203 -17.79 -4.17 22.90
C THR A 203 -18.59 -5.20 22.11
N ILE A 204 -17.92 -6.04 21.33
CA ILE A 204 -18.52 -7.03 20.45
C ILE A 204 -18.06 -8.46 20.75
N CYS A 205 -17.32 -8.68 21.83
CA CYS A 205 -16.82 -9.98 22.27
C CYS A 205 -17.16 -10.18 23.73
N ASP A 206 -17.48 -11.43 24.14
CA ASP A 206 -17.62 -11.78 25.56
C ASP A 206 -16.31 -11.56 26.32
N SER A 207 -15.17 -11.80 25.64
CA SER A 207 -13.85 -11.41 26.13
C SER A 207 -12.95 -11.00 24.98
N ALA A 208 -12.23 -9.89 25.16
CA ALA A 208 -11.21 -9.41 24.23
C ALA A 208 -9.92 -9.09 25.00
N GLN A 209 -8.82 -9.75 24.64
CA GLN A 209 -7.52 -9.62 25.30
C GLN A 209 -6.42 -9.43 24.30
N VAL A 210 -5.51 -8.48 24.52
CA VAL A 210 -4.28 -8.38 23.75
C VAL A 210 -3.36 -9.53 24.18
N VAL A 211 -3.08 -10.44 23.27
CA VAL A 211 -2.27 -11.65 23.53
C VAL A 211 -0.85 -11.53 23.01
N ALA A 212 -0.62 -10.65 22.04
CA ALA A 212 0.70 -10.36 21.48
C ALA A 212 0.69 -9.00 20.76
N HIS A 213 1.86 -8.59 20.30
CA HIS A 213 2.03 -7.48 19.37
C HIS A 213 2.90 -7.94 18.21
N PHE A 214 2.71 -7.34 17.04
CA PHE A 214 3.55 -7.52 15.86
C PHE A 214 4.16 -6.20 15.40
N GLY A 215 5.00 -6.25 14.35
CA GLY A 215 5.59 -5.07 13.75
C GLY A 215 6.83 -4.58 14.47
N THR A 216 7.84 -5.46 14.57
CA THR A 216 9.14 -5.16 15.18
C THR A 216 10.10 -4.47 14.22
N SER A 217 9.86 -4.49 12.90
CA SER A 217 10.70 -3.83 11.92
C SER A 217 10.70 -2.31 12.08
N PRO A 218 11.86 -1.66 12.28
CA PRO A 218 11.94 -0.20 12.38
C PRO A 218 11.65 0.50 11.05
N TYR A 219 11.72 -0.23 9.92
CA TYR A 219 11.51 0.29 8.57
C TYR A 219 10.09 0.13 8.06
N ALA A 220 9.25 -0.67 8.73
CA ALA A 220 7.86 -0.83 8.36
C ALA A 220 7.06 0.49 8.46
N MET A 221 5.91 0.52 7.84
CA MET A 221 5.00 1.65 7.92
C MET A 221 4.57 1.92 9.37
N PRO A 222 4.35 3.18 9.78
CA PRO A 222 3.99 3.51 11.15
C PRO A 222 2.74 2.78 11.66
N TYR A 223 1.75 2.55 10.80
CA TYR A 223 0.52 1.85 11.14
C TYR A 223 0.68 0.33 11.26
N GLU A 224 1.85 -0.23 10.89
CA GLU A 224 2.20 -1.64 11.02
C GLU A 224 3.19 -1.90 12.17
N ARG A 225 3.59 -0.87 12.94
CA ARG A 225 4.59 -1.03 14.01
C ARG A 225 3.95 -1.15 15.38
N ASN A 226 4.39 -2.15 16.16
CA ASN A 226 3.93 -2.40 17.54
C ASN A 226 2.41 -2.44 17.66
N ARG A 227 1.76 -3.22 16.79
CA ARG A 227 0.30 -3.32 16.71
C ARG A 227 -0.22 -4.53 17.46
N PRO A 228 -1.40 -4.45 18.08
CA PRO A 228 -1.93 -5.53 18.90
C PRO A 228 -2.43 -6.71 18.06
N ILE A 229 -2.27 -7.91 18.62
CA ILE A 229 -3.02 -9.12 18.27
C ILE A 229 -4.00 -9.36 19.41
N VAL A 230 -5.29 -9.25 19.10
CA VAL A 230 -6.38 -9.35 20.06
C VAL A 230 -7.06 -10.73 19.92
N LEU A 231 -7.16 -11.47 21.00
CA LEU A 231 -7.97 -12.66 21.07
C LEU A 231 -9.38 -12.30 21.55
N CYS A 232 -10.34 -12.41 20.65
CA CYS A 232 -11.77 -12.28 20.93
C CYS A 232 -12.40 -13.67 21.07
N ARG A 233 -13.20 -13.87 22.10
CA ARG A 233 -14.06 -15.04 22.26
C ARG A 233 -15.51 -14.61 22.38
N GLY A 234 -16.40 -15.35 21.73
CA GLY A 234 -17.84 -15.11 21.79
C GLY A 234 -18.23 -13.78 21.14
N MET A 235 -18.01 -13.65 19.82
CA MET A 235 -18.42 -12.45 19.11
C MET A 235 -19.95 -12.32 19.05
N HIS A 236 -20.48 -11.15 19.43
CA HIS A 236 -21.91 -10.88 19.43
C HIS A 236 -22.23 -9.48 18.86
N PRO A 237 -23.11 -9.38 17.84
CA PRO A 237 -23.66 -10.49 17.06
C PRO A 237 -22.61 -11.39 16.41
N PRO A 238 -22.98 -12.58 15.95
CA PRO A 238 -22.06 -13.47 15.23
C PRO A 238 -21.40 -12.80 14.03
N LEU A 239 -20.16 -13.19 13.69
CA LEU A 239 -19.36 -12.59 12.63
C LEU A 239 -20.09 -12.39 11.29
N PRO A 240 -20.92 -13.33 10.78
CA PRO A 240 -21.66 -13.10 9.54
C PRO A 240 -22.65 -11.93 9.61
N GLN A 241 -23.22 -11.64 10.77
CA GLN A 241 -24.14 -10.51 10.96
C GLN A 241 -23.38 -9.19 11.07
N LEU A 242 -22.18 -9.20 11.67
CA LEU A 242 -21.30 -8.04 11.76
C LEU A 242 -20.52 -7.77 10.46
N TRP A 243 -20.46 -8.75 9.55
CA TRP A 243 -19.63 -8.65 8.34
C TRP A 243 -19.85 -7.37 7.52
N PRO A 244 -21.11 -6.92 7.29
CA PRO A 244 -21.34 -5.67 6.55
C PRO A 244 -20.73 -4.43 7.22
N ALA A 245 -20.61 -4.42 8.55
CA ALA A 245 -20.05 -3.31 9.30
C ALA A 245 -18.51 -3.23 9.18
N PHE A 246 -17.84 -4.32 8.83
CA PHE A 246 -16.38 -4.33 8.60
C PHE A 246 -15.98 -3.84 7.22
N LYS A 247 -16.93 -3.58 6.31
CA LYS A 247 -16.64 -3.17 4.93
C LYS A 247 -15.93 -1.82 4.86
N HIS A 248 -14.76 -1.80 4.25
CA HIS A 248 -14.02 -0.56 3.97
C HIS A 248 -13.08 -0.72 2.77
N TYR A 249 -12.68 0.42 2.19
CA TYR A 249 -11.82 0.46 0.99
C TYR A 249 -10.51 1.21 1.20
N GLY A 250 -10.39 2.01 2.26
CA GLY A 250 -9.19 2.77 2.60
C GLY A 250 -8.48 2.20 3.82
N ILE A 251 -7.19 2.48 3.93
CA ILE A 251 -6.37 2.19 5.12
C ILE A 251 -6.52 3.33 6.15
N GLU A 252 -7.08 4.44 5.73
CA GLU A 252 -7.10 5.71 6.44
C GLU A 252 -7.83 5.70 7.80
N ASN A 253 -8.65 4.68 8.04
CA ASN A 253 -9.44 4.54 9.27
C ASN A 253 -8.80 3.66 10.36
N LEU A 254 -7.61 3.10 10.12
CA LEU A 254 -6.99 2.12 11.01
C LEU A 254 -6.24 2.72 12.21
N GLY A 255 -6.04 4.03 12.26
CA GLY A 255 -5.32 4.72 13.33
C GLY A 255 -6.05 5.88 13.98
N SER A 256 -7.14 6.35 13.42
CA SER A 256 -7.92 7.46 13.96
C SER A 256 -9.17 6.96 14.65
N GLY A 257 -9.16 6.92 15.98
CA GLY A 257 -10.36 6.75 16.80
C GLY A 257 -11.31 7.96 16.71
N THR A 258 -11.68 8.36 15.49
CA THR A 258 -12.64 9.45 15.27
C THR A 258 -13.52 9.13 14.06
N ARG A 259 -14.64 8.45 14.28
CA ARG A 259 -16.03 8.92 14.03
C ARG A 259 -17.00 7.89 14.53
#